data_efecb9e868f910997909018c69b1a0e9
#
_entry.id   efecb9e868f910997909018c69b1a0e9
#
_cell.length_a   1.000
_cell.length_b   1.000
_cell.length_c   1.000
_cell.angle_alpha   90.00
_cell.angle_beta   90.00
_cell.angle_gamma   90.00
#
_symmetry.space_group_name_H-M   'P 1'
#
loop_
_entity.id
_entity.type
_entity.pdbx_description
1 polymer ?
#
loop_
_entity_poly.entity_id
_entity_poly.type
_entity_poly.pdbx_seq_one_letter_code
_entity_poly.pdbx_strand_id
1 'polypeptide(L)'
;MPQFDVYPHPVEEWRSQSPYVVDIQSDFVRGVRNRLTIPLTHVDVESPSPRLAPVVHVADVSLFIDILGIAAFPVGDLRGAVANLRSDADAFWSALDYALHGY
;
A
#
# COMPACT_ATOMS: atom_id res chain seq x y z
N MET A 1 9.21 11.26 5.21
CA MET A 1 8.23 10.47 4.44
C MET A 1 6.99 10.26 5.27
N PRO A 2 5.90 10.97 4.98
CA PRO A 2 4.68 10.82 5.76
C PRO A 2 4.05 9.43 5.58
N GLN A 3 3.56 8.87 6.67
CA GLN A 3 2.80 7.64 6.62
C GLN A 3 1.60 7.78 5.69
N PHE A 4 1.28 6.75 4.92
CA PHE A 4 0.23 6.69 3.90
C PHE A 4 0.53 7.44 2.61
N ASP A 5 1.74 7.97 2.44
CA ASP A 5 2.13 8.48 1.12
C ASP A 5 2.13 7.34 0.09
N VAL A 6 1.67 7.68 -1.12
CA VAL A 6 1.56 6.76 -2.25
C VAL A 6 2.67 7.05 -3.25
N TYR A 7 3.42 6.03 -3.61
CA TYR A 7 4.54 6.13 -4.56
C TYR A 7 4.33 5.21 -5.74
N PRO A 8 4.87 5.54 -6.93
CA PRO A 8 4.96 4.56 -8.00
C PRO A 8 5.66 3.30 -7.50
N HIS A 9 5.19 2.14 -7.93
CA HIS A 9 5.78 0.87 -7.49
C HIS A 9 7.27 0.82 -7.85
N PRO A 10 8.17 0.52 -6.89
CA PRO A 10 9.61 0.48 -7.16
C PRO A 10 10.02 -0.55 -8.20
N VAL A 11 9.28 -1.67 -8.31
CA VAL A 11 9.56 -2.71 -9.30
C VAL A 11 8.77 -2.38 -10.56
N GLU A 12 9.46 -1.91 -11.58
CA GLU A 12 8.82 -1.40 -12.80
C GLU A 12 7.96 -2.46 -13.50
N GLU A 13 8.42 -3.70 -13.52
CA GLU A 13 7.72 -4.81 -14.19
C GLU A 13 6.37 -5.11 -13.54
N TRP A 14 6.16 -4.71 -12.29
CA TRP A 14 4.92 -4.98 -11.56
C TRP A 14 3.88 -3.86 -11.69
N ARG A 15 4.26 -2.73 -12.29
CA ARG A 15 3.39 -1.55 -12.38
C ARG A 15 2.15 -1.76 -13.23
N SER A 16 2.18 -2.71 -14.16
CA SER A 16 1.00 -3.01 -14.98
C SER A 16 -0.14 -3.59 -14.14
N GLN A 17 0.16 -4.32 -13.07
CA GLN A 17 -0.83 -4.87 -12.14
C GLN A 17 -0.96 -4.04 -10.87
N SER A 18 0.18 -3.61 -10.33
CA SER A 18 0.27 -2.86 -9.07
C SER A 18 1.03 -1.56 -9.30
N PRO A 19 0.34 -0.51 -9.77
CA PRO A 19 1.04 0.73 -10.17
C PRO A 19 1.67 1.49 -9.02
N TYR A 20 1.20 1.26 -7.79
CA TYR A 20 1.66 2.03 -6.62
C TYR A 20 1.91 1.14 -5.43
N VAL A 21 2.70 1.68 -4.49
CA VAL A 21 2.80 1.16 -3.12
C VAL A 21 2.47 2.28 -2.14
N VAL A 22 1.95 1.91 -0.97
CA VAL A 22 1.62 2.86 0.10
C VAL A 22 2.58 2.62 1.25
N ASP A 23 3.21 3.69 1.73
CA ASP A 23 4.08 3.65 2.90
C ASP A 23 3.21 3.59 4.16
N ILE A 24 3.23 2.46 4.86
CA ILE A 24 2.41 2.28 6.07
C ILE A 24 3.24 2.35 7.36
N GLN A 25 4.54 2.58 7.23
CA GLN A 25 5.41 2.61 8.41
C GLN A 25 5.17 3.87 9.23
N SER A 26 5.07 3.69 10.55
CA SER A 26 4.88 4.82 11.47
C SER A 26 5.98 5.86 11.30
N ASP A 27 5.59 7.13 11.32
CA ASP A 27 6.54 8.25 11.25
C ASP A 27 7.45 8.30 12.49
N PHE A 28 7.09 7.58 13.56
CA PHE A 28 7.89 7.50 14.78
C PHE A 28 9.00 6.44 14.71
N VAL A 29 8.97 5.57 13.69
CA VAL A 29 10.06 4.61 13.48
C VAL A 29 11.19 5.33 12.78
N ARG A 30 12.34 5.45 13.46
CA ARG A 30 13.48 6.23 12.98
C ARG A 30 14.75 5.37 12.89
N GLY A 31 15.72 5.82 12.12
CA GLY A 31 17.01 5.16 11.97
C GLY A 31 16.96 3.89 11.14
N VAL A 32 15.88 3.64 10.43
CA VAL A 32 15.69 2.47 9.58
C VAL A 32 15.74 2.92 8.12
N ARG A 33 16.50 2.19 7.31
CA ARG A 33 16.68 2.53 5.89
C ARG A 33 15.55 2.05 4.99
N ASN A 34 14.71 1.16 5.49
CA ASN A 34 13.60 0.59 4.75
C ASN A 34 12.26 1.13 5.24
N ARG A 35 11.29 1.15 4.34
CA ARG A 35 9.90 1.49 4.66
C ARG A 35 9.03 0.30 4.37
N LEU A 36 8.12 0.00 5.28
CA LEU A 36 7.14 -1.06 5.10
C LEU A 36 6.01 -0.53 4.22
N THR A 37 5.72 -1.24 3.14
CA THR A 37 4.73 -0.80 2.16
C THR A 37 3.72 -1.89 1.84
N ILE A 38 2.58 -1.46 1.30
CA ILE A 38 1.54 -2.35 0.79
C ILE A 38 1.24 -1.93 -0.65
N PRO A 39 1.22 -2.89 -1.61
CA PRO A 39 0.89 -2.56 -3.00
C PRO A 39 -0.59 -2.18 -3.16
N LEU A 40 -0.84 -1.29 -4.10
CA LEU A 40 -2.19 -1.01 -4.61
C LEU A 40 -2.30 -1.65 -5.99
N THR A 41 -3.26 -2.54 -6.17
CA THR A 41 -3.39 -3.36 -7.37
C THR A 41 -4.70 -3.03 -8.08
N HIS A 42 -4.69 -3.07 -9.43
CA HIS A 42 -5.89 -2.81 -10.23
C HIS A 42 -7.01 -3.79 -9.89
N VAL A 43 -8.24 -3.28 -9.82
CA VAL A 43 -9.40 -4.08 -9.40
C VAL A 43 -9.78 -5.17 -10.40
N ASP A 44 -9.27 -5.12 -11.64
CA ASP A 44 -9.46 -6.18 -12.63
C ASP A 44 -8.53 -7.37 -12.43
N VAL A 45 -7.52 -7.25 -11.58
CA VAL A 45 -6.71 -8.37 -11.17
C VAL A 45 -7.46 -9.15 -10.09
N GLU A 46 -7.43 -10.48 -10.17
CA GLU A 46 -8.11 -11.32 -9.19
C GLU A 46 -7.66 -10.97 -7.77
N SER A 47 -8.61 -10.57 -6.94
CA SER A 47 -8.32 -10.22 -5.55
C SER A 47 -8.86 -11.29 -4.61
N PRO A 48 -8.30 -11.41 -3.40
CA PRO A 48 -8.86 -12.25 -2.36
C PRO A 48 -10.19 -11.67 -1.87
N SER A 49 -10.62 -11.96 -0.66
CA SER A 49 -11.88 -11.44 -0.15
C SER A 49 -11.84 -9.92 0.02
N PRO A 50 -12.98 -9.21 -0.06
CA PRO A 50 -13.03 -7.76 0.18
C PRO A 50 -12.50 -7.34 1.56
N ARG A 51 -12.53 -8.23 2.55
CA ARG A 51 -11.99 -7.92 3.88
C ARG A 51 -10.47 -7.86 3.87
N LEU A 52 -9.82 -8.64 3.01
CA LEU A 52 -8.36 -8.59 2.81
C LEU A 52 -7.94 -7.51 1.82
N ALA A 53 -8.84 -7.13 0.91
CA ALA A 53 -8.50 -6.30 -0.23
C ALA A 53 -9.51 -5.17 -0.43
N PRO A 54 -9.63 -4.24 0.55
CA PRO A 54 -10.55 -3.12 0.39
C PRO A 54 -10.14 -2.22 -0.78
N VAL A 55 -11.13 -1.59 -1.40
CA VAL A 55 -10.90 -0.72 -2.56
C VAL A 55 -10.65 0.71 -2.10
N VAL A 56 -9.65 1.33 -2.71
CA VAL A 56 -9.33 2.75 -2.54
C VAL A 56 -9.20 3.39 -3.91
N HIS A 57 -9.10 4.71 -3.96
CA HIS A 57 -8.99 5.46 -5.22
C HIS A 57 -7.75 6.35 -5.20
N VAL A 58 -6.97 6.30 -6.27
CA VAL A 58 -5.83 7.19 -6.49
C VAL A 58 -5.99 7.78 -7.89
N ALA A 59 -6.05 9.13 -7.98
CA ALA A 59 -6.21 9.84 -9.26
C ALA A 59 -7.37 9.26 -10.10
N ASP A 60 -8.53 9.03 -9.47
CA ASP A 60 -9.74 8.48 -10.10
C ASP A 60 -9.62 7.03 -10.58
N VAL A 61 -8.55 6.35 -10.21
CA VAL A 61 -8.35 4.93 -10.52
C VAL A 61 -8.73 4.10 -9.30
N SER A 62 -9.58 3.08 -9.50
CA SER A 62 -9.95 2.15 -8.44
C SER A 62 -8.89 1.07 -8.30
N LEU A 63 -8.38 0.91 -7.09
CA LEU A 63 -7.34 -0.04 -6.75
C LEU A 63 -7.74 -0.78 -5.48
N PHE A 64 -7.24 -2.00 -5.28
CA PHE A 64 -7.44 -2.65 -3.99
C PHE A 64 -6.13 -2.66 -3.19
N ILE A 65 -6.27 -2.59 -1.88
CA ILE A 65 -5.16 -2.71 -0.93
C ILE A 65 -4.75 -4.17 -0.89
N ASP A 66 -3.57 -4.49 -1.41
CA ASP A 66 -3.10 -5.88 -1.46
C ASP A 66 -2.27 -6.20 -0.22
N ILE A 67 -2.97 -6.51 0.88
CA ILE A 67 -2.35 -6.78 2.18
C ILE A 67 -1.36 -7.94 2.11
N LEU A 68 -1.65 -8.96 1.31
CA LEU A 68 -0.79 -10.14 1.24
C LEU A 68 0.52 -9.86 0.47
N GLY A 69 0.60 -8.72 -0.20
CA GLY A 69 1.82 -8.29 -0.88
C GLY A 69 2.71 -7.35 -0.06
N ILE A 70 2.47 -7.24 1.26
CA ILE A 70 3.25 -6.36 2.13
C ILE A 70 4.75 -6.62 1.96
N ALA A 71 5.54 -5.55 1.80
CA ALA A 71 6.97 -5.67 1.55
C ALA A 71 7.71 -4.42 2.01
N ALA A 72 8.98 -4.59 2.35
CA ALA A 72 9.86 -3.49 2.70
C ALA A 72 10.69 -3.08 1.48
N PHE A 73 10.80 -1.77 1.26
CA PHE A 73 11.67 -1.22 0.21
C PHE A 73 12.63 -0.21 0.81
N PRO A 74 13.86 -0.09 0.25
CA PRO A 74 14.76 0.98 0.65
C PRO A 74 14.13 2.34 0.43
N VAL A 75 14.38 3.26 1.35
CA VAL A 75 13.85 4.64 1.27
C VAL A 75 14.17 5.28 -0.09
N GLY A 76 15.37 5.03 -0.62
CA GLY A 76 15.79 5.62 -1.90
C GLY A 76 15.00 5.15 -3.11
N ASP A 77 14.27 4.03 -3.00
CA ASP A 77 13.45 3.50 -4.09
C ASP A 77 12.05 4.08 -4.11
N LEU A 78 11.65 4.82 -3.06
CA LEU A 78 10.33 5.43 -2.95
C LEU A 78 10.43 6.91 -3.30
N ARG A 79 10.06 7.26 -4.53
CA ARG A 79 10.22 8.61 -5.08
C ARG A 79 8.95 9.10 -5.74
N GLY A 80 8.72 10.42 -5.60
CA GLY A 80 7.63 11.07 -6.31
C GLY A 80 6.26 10.69 -5.77
N ALA A 81 6.02 10.96 -4.49
CA ALA A 81 4.71 10.73 -3.89
C ALA A 81 3.61 11.39 -4.72
N VAL A 82 2.59 10.64 -5.09
CA VAL A 82 1.49 11.10 -5.95
C VAL A 82 0.20 11.37 -5.18
N ALA A 83 0.09 10.85 -3.96
CA ALA A 83 -1.11 11.00 -3.13
C ALA A 83 -0.77 10.67 -1.68
N ASN A 84 -1.73 10.87 -0.78
CA ASN A 84 -1.65 10.37 0.60
C ASN A 84 -3.02 9.79 0.96
N LEU A 85 -3.04 8.57 1.49
CA LEU A 85 -4.27 7.84 1.82
C LEU A 85 -4.55 7.79 3.32
N ARG A 86 -4.11 8.80 4.08
CA ARG A 86 -4.39 8.84 5.52
C ARG A 86 -5.88 8.78 5.84
N SER A 87 -6.72 9.35 4.99
CA SER A 87 -8.17 9.29 5.18
C SER A 87 -8.73 7.87 5.07
N ASP A 88 -7.99 6.95 4.45
CA ASP A 88 -8.35 5.54 4.32
C ASP A 88 -7.63 4.64 5.33
N ALA A 89 -6.97 5.22 6.34
CA ALA A 89 -6.15 4.48 7.29
C ALA A 89 -6.89 3.29 7.92
N ASP A 90 -8.16 3.47 8.28
CA ASP A 90 -8.95 2.41 8.91
C ASP A 90 -9.09 1.19 8.00
N ALA A 91 -9.19 1.39 6.68
CA ALA A 91 -9.26 0.29 5.72
C ALA A 91 -7.97 -0.54 5.74
N PHE A 92 -6.81 0.12 5.83
CA PHE A 92 -5.52 -0.56 5.95
C PHE A 92 -5.44 -1.36 7.24
N TRP A 93 -5.76 -0.73 8.37
CA TRP A 93 -5.66 -1.40 9.68
C TRP A 93 -6.63 -2.56 9.80
N SER A 94 -7.86 -2.40 9.33
CA SER A 94 -8.86 -3.48 9.36
C SER A 94 -8.43 -4.68 8.52
N ALA A 95 -7.87 -4.44 7.34
CA ALA A 95 -7.39 -5.52 6.47
C ALA A 95 -6.20 -6.24 7.09
N LEU A 96 -5.26 -5.49 7.69
CA LEU A 96 -4.12 -6.08 8.40
C LEU A 96 -4.59 -6.92 9.60
N ASP A 97 -5.49 -6.40 10.40
CA ASP A 97 -6.03 -7.12 11.55
C ASP A 97 -6.70 -8.42 11.11
N TYR A 98 -7.48 -8.37 10.04
CA TYR A 98 -8.10 -9.56 9.51
C TYR A 98 -7.07 -10.58 9.03
N ALA A 99 -6.05 -10.13 8.32
CA ALA A 99 -5.00 -11.01 7.81
C ALA A 99 -4.20 -11.66 8.95
N LEU A 100 -3.96 -10.93 10.04
CA LEU A 100 -3.11 -11.40 11.14
C LEU A 100 -3.91 -12.13 12.24
N HIS A 101 -5.16 -11.76 12.47
CA HIS A 101 -5.96 -12.27 13.58
C HIS A 101 -7.22 -13.02 13.16
N GLY A 102 -7.64 -12.89 11.91
CA GLY A 102 -8.84 -13.56 11.38
C GLY A 102 -10.14 -12.83 11.72
N TYR A 103 -10.04 -11.58 12.21
CA TYR A 103 -11.22 -10.77 12.54
C TYR A 103 -10.95 -9.26 12.52
#